data_362955bb2875bb9097c4f3485874bd8e
#
_entry.id   362955bb2875bb9097c4f3485874bd8e
#
_cell.length_a   1.000
_cell.length_b   1.000
_cell.length_c   1.000
_cell.angle_alpha   90.00
_cell.angle_beta   90.00
_cell.angle_gamma   90.00
#
_symmetry.space_group_name_H-M   'P 1'
#
loop_
_entity.id
_entity.type
_entity.pdbx_description
1 polymer ?
#
loop_
_entity_poly.entity_id
_entity_poly.type
_entity_poly.pdbx_seq_one_letter_code
_entity_poly.pdbx_strand_id
1 'polypeptide(L)'
;MSTKQKKTIQKGSFKRLLKLFFFKNKMLTALMLFSIIISAVATALGPQYLGYATDSIVQDMSNPVSSNIHWDRFFFWAWISSVIFLIQFVSKWLSAWFSTRIISDTAKELRSQVETKLWSLPLNYFDTNSHGDIMSRTTNDIDNVVTTLNSSGADTIYSIFQLVGMIVMMTAINWRLALITVIIIPVSGWIVTLISRFVRKEYQKQWYYTGMINSNVEESVNGHNIVKLYGQEEKFVEAFRKQNRLLYESSFKAMAVSNLIQPLSRFFTNLNYVIVALGGALRVISGQMTVGDVQAFIQYTRQFQTPFSKLSQAYSSLQSGIASLDRIYELLDSEDQAEEKPEARASYRLQGKIDFRDVSFSYVPERKLIEHMNLVVEPGQMVAIVGGTGAGKTTLVNLIERFYEVNIGEIIFDDKVEIHDLTRACLRENIAMVLQDTWVYKGTIGDNLKYGLKREITEEEFRNACRETFVDQFVSTLPDGYQTVISNEMSSLSAGEKQLLTICRAFLVKPNILILDEATSSVDTRTEAMIDQALDKLREGRTSFVIAHRLSTIRNADVILVMENGHIVEQGSHKELLAQNGAYAGLYQAQFES
;
A
#
# COMPACT_ATOMS: atom_id res chain seq x y z
N MET A 1 21.10 -0.12 -5.86
CA MET A 1 21.10 -1.53 -5.36
C MET A 1 21.58 -2.49 -6.46
N SER A 2 22.60 -3.31 -6.17
CA SER A 2 23.17 -4.26 -7.14
C SER A 2 22.16 -5.35 -7.51
N THR A 3 22.19 -5.82 -8.76
CA THR A 3 21.33 -6.90 -9.29
C THR A 3 21.40 -8.21 -8.48
N LYS A 4 22.50 -8.43 -7.75
CA LYS A 4 22.65 -9.56 -6.81
C LYS A 4 21.83 -9.38 -5.53
N GLN A 5 21.74 -8.16 -4.99
CA GLN A 5 20.92 -7.87 -3.80
C GLN A 5 19.42 -8.02 -4.11
N LYS A 6 18.94 -7.50 -5.28
CA LYS A 6 17.55 -7.74 -5.71
C LYS A 6 17.17 -9.22 -5.81
N LYS A 7 18.06 -10.07 -6.36
CA LYS A 7 17.79 -11.53 -6.43
C LYS A 7 17.74 -12.23 -5.07
N THR A 8 18.48 -11.73 -4.08
CA THR A 8 18.52 -12.33 -2.73
C THR A 8 17.29 -11.94 -1.93
N ILE A 9 16.81 -10.68 -2.07
CA ILE A 9 15.56 -10.21 -1.46
C ILE A 9 14.38 -11.01 -2.00
N GLN A 10 14.23 -11.14 -3.33
CA GLN A 10 13.15 -11.91 -3.97
C GLN A 10 13.02 -13.36 -3.44
N LYS A 11 14.14 -14.05 -3.21
CA LYS A 11 14.12 -15.41 -2.63
C LYS A 11 13.66 -15.42 -1.18
N GLY A 12 13.99 -14.40 -0.41
CA GLY A 12 13.60 -14.27 1.00
C GLY A 12 12.10 -14.03 1.17
N SER A 13 11.56 -13.09 0.43
CA SER A 13 10.14 -12.70 0.49
C SER A 13 9.21 -13.83 0.07
N PHE A 14 9.54 -14.52 -1.01
CA PHE A 14 8.76 -15.68 -1.45
C PHE A 14 8.77 -16.83 -0.43
N LYS A 15 9.92 -17.10 0.20
CA LYS A 15 10.01 -18.12 1.27
C LYS A 15 9.18 -17.73 2.50
N ARG A 16 9.18 -16.43 2.88
CA ARG A 16 8.33 -15.91 3.98
C ARG A 16 6.84 -16.08 3.65
N LEU A 17 6.43 -15.75 2.41
CA LEU A 17 5.05 -15.95 1.96
C LEU A 17 4.64 -17.43 2.01
N LEU A 18 5.46 -18.33 1.47
CA LEU A 18 5.20 -19.77 1.54
C LEU A 18 5.08 -20.25 2.98
N LYS A 19 5.94 -19.75 3.87
CA LYS A 19 5.85 -20.08 5.30
C LYS A 19 4.52 -19.59 5.89
N LEU A 20 4.11 -18.38 5.57
CA LEU A 20 2.86 -17.81 6.06
C LEU A 20 1.64 -18.55 5.50
N PHE A 21 1.65 -18.87 4.20
CA PHE A 21 0.56 -19.56 3.51
C PHE A 21 0.40 -21.02 3.95
N PHE A 22 1.51 -21.80 3.97
CA PHE A 22 1.44 -23.24 4.21
C PHE A 22 1.59 -23.66 5.67
N PHE A 23 2.30 -22.90 6.49
CA PHE A 23 2.68 -23.37 7.83
C PHE A 23 1.92 -22.68 8.98
N LYS A 24 1.19 -21.60 8.71
CA LYS A 24 0.38 -20.93 9.74
C LYS A 24 -0.79 -21.84 10.18
N ASN A 25 -1.53 -22.39 9.20
CA ASN A 25 -2.69 -23.24 9.43
C ASN A 25 -2.47 -24.65 8.84
N LYS A 26 -1.53 -25.41 9.42
CA LYS A 26 -1.09 -26.72 8.90
C LYS A 26 -2.26 -27.68 8.61
N MET A 27 -3.28 -27.70 9.47
CA MET A 27 -4.44 -28.57 9.29
C MET A 27 -5.27 -28.18 8.05
N LEU A 28 -5.58 -26.87 7.87
CA LEU A 28 -6.31 -26.40 6.69
C LEU A 28 -5.53 -26.65 5.41
N THR A 29 -4.22 -26.42 5.46
CA THR A 29 -3.32 -26.71 4.31
C THR A 29 -3.30 -28.19 3.96
N ALA A 30 -3.24 -29.08 4.94
CA ALA A 30 -3.29 -30.52 4.72
C ALA A 30 -4.63 -30.96 4.11
N LEU A 31 -5.76 -30.43 4.62
CA LEU A 31 -7.09 -30.68 4.08
C LEU A 31 -7.25 -30.13 2.66
N MET A 32 -6.72 -28.96 2.37
CA MET A 32 -6.68 -28.38 1.02
C MET A 32 -5.91 -29.28 0.05
N LEU A 33 -4.69 -29.69 0.40
CA LEU A 33 -3.86 -30.56 -0.43
C LEU A 33 -4.50 -31.94 -0.64
N PHE A 34 -5.08 -32.52 0.40
CA PHE A 34 -5.81 -33.78 0.31
C PHE A 34 -7.00 -33.67 -0.66
N SER A 35 -7.79 -32.60 -0.54
CA SER A 35 -8.92 -32.33 -1.45
C SER A 35 -8.45 -32.11 -2.90
N ILE A 36 -7.31 -31.44 -3.10
CA ILE A 36 -6.69 -31.24 -4.42
C ILE A 36 -6.32 -32.58 -5.04
N ILE A 37 -5.66 -33.46 -4.28
CA ILE A 37 -5.22 -34.79 -4.77
C ILE A 37 -6.44 -35.63 -5.15
N ILE A 38 -7.45 -35.71 -4.30
CA ILE A 38 -8.69 -36.47 -4.60
C ILE A 38 -9.35 -35.93 -5.87
N SER A 39 -9.49 -34.61 -5.98
CA SER A 39 -10.09 -33.99 -7.15
C SER A 39 -9.29 -34.28 -8.44
N ALA A 40 -7.95 -34.23 -8.38
CA ALA A 40 -7.09 -34.51 -9.51
C ALA A 40 -7.17 -36.00 -9.94
N VAL A 41 -7.19 -36.91 -8.99
CA VAL A 41 -7.35 -38.35 -9.25
C VAL A 41 -8.73 -38.63 -9.86
N ALA A 42 -9.79 -38.07 -9.30
CA ALA A 42 -11.14 -38.20 -9.86
C ALA A 42 -11.25 -37.63 -11.29
N THR A 43 -10.59 -36.50 -11.56
CA THR A 43 -10.51 -35.90 -12.92
C THR A 43 -9.78 -36.79 -13.90
N ALA A 44 -8.73 -37.51 -13.44
CA ALA A 44 -7.98 -38.45 -14.29
C ALA A 44 -8.75 -39.76 -14.54
N LEU A 45 -9.54 -40.24 -13.59
CA LEU A 45 -10.30 -41.49 -13.72
C LEU A 45 -11.61 -41.33 -14.49
N GLY A 46 -12.29 -40.17 -14.37
CA GLY A 46 -13.62 -39.92 -14.95
C GLY A 46 -13.77 -40.30 -16.42
N PRO A 47 -12.89 -39.84 -17.33
CA PRO A 47 -12.95 -40.19 -18.75
C PRO A 47 -12.84 -41.68 -19.04
N GLN A 48 -12.03 -42.44 -18.28
CA GLN A 48 -11.85 -43.85 -18.49
C GLN A 48 -13.10 -44.65 -18.11
N TYR A 49 -13.71 -44.35 -16.94
CA TYR A 49 -14.93 -45.02 -16.51
C TYR A 49 -16.11 -44.71 -17.43
N LEU A 50 -16.16 -43.51 -18.00
CA LEU A 50 -17.13 -43.17 -19.05
C LEU A 50 -16.85 -43.96 -20.34
N GLY A 51 -15.58 -44.23 -20.65
CA GLY A 51 -15.17 -45.11 -21.74
C GLY A 51 -15.69 -46.54 -21.55
N TYR A 52 -15.58 -47.13 -20.32
CA TYR A 52 -16.14 -48.44 -20.02
C TYR A 52 -17.66 -48.53 -20.21
N ALA A 53 -18.38 -47.45 -19.90
CA ALA A 53 -19.82 -47.38 -20.19
C ALA A 53 -20.09 -47.44 -21.71
N THR A 54 -19.28 -46.75 -22.52
CA THR A 54 -19.38 -46.82 -24.00
C THR A 54 -19.03 -48.21 -24.50
N ASP A 55 -17.96 -48.83 -24.00
CA ASP A 55 -17.53 -50.14 -24.40
C ASP A 55 -18.58 -51.22 -24.11
N SER A 56 -19.33 -51.10 -23.01
CA SER A 56 -20.41 -52.03 -22.68
C SER A 56 -21.49 -52.07 -23.77
N ILE A 57 -21.85 -50.94 -24.36
CA ILE A 57 -22.81 -50.86 -25.49
C ILE A 57 -22.19 -51.43 -26.76
N VAL A 58 -20.94 -51.03 -27.06
CA VAL A 58 -20.26 -51.44 -28.31
C VAL A 58 -20.04 -52.97 -28.34
N GLN A 59 -19.67 -53.58 -27.21
CA GLN A 59 -19.50 -55.02 -27.08
C GLN A 59 -20.82 -55.78 -27.33
N ASP A 60 -21.93 -55.31 -26.76
CA ASP A 60 -23.23 -55.91 -26.96
C ASP A 60 -23.70 -55.79 -28.40
N MET A 61 -23.48 -54.64 -29.06
CA MET A 61 -23.81 -54.40 -30.46
C MET A 61 -22.97 -55.24 -31.45
N SER A 62 -21.72 -55.57 -31.06
CA SER A 62 -20.80 -56.36 -31.90
C SER A 62 -20.98 -57.87 -31.76
N ASN A 63 -21.83 -58.34 -30.83
CA ASN A 63 -22.08 -59.75 -30.59
C ASN A 63 -23.18 -60.27 -31.55
N PRO A 64 -22.85 -61.13 -32.53
CA PRO A 64 -23.81 -61.57 -33.54
C PRO A 64 -24.90 -62.52 -32.99
N VAL A 65 -24.77 -63.02 -31.75
CA VAL A 65 -25.66 -64.00 -31.14
C VAL A 65 -26.74 -63.38 -30.25
N SER A 66 -26.54 -62.19 -29.73
CA SER A 66 -27.53 -61.44 -28.92
C SER A 66 -27.64 -60.00 -29.35
N SER A 67 -28.77 -59.61 -29.96
CA SER A 67 -29.09 -58.20 -30.28
C SER A 67 -29.60 -57.40 -29.08
N ASN A 68 -29.55 -57.95 -27.86
CA ASN A 68 -30.03 -57.30 -26.65
C ASN A 68 -28.90 -56.58 -25.94
N ILE A 69 -29.04 -55.24 -25.79
CA ILE A 69 -28.14 -54.41 -25.02
C ILE A 69 -28.36 -54.73 -23.53
N HIS A 70 -27.29 -55.05 -22.81
CA HIS A 70 -27.30 -55.25 -21.36
C HIS A 70 -27.24 -53.87 -20.65
N TRP A 71 -28.40 -53.23 -20.56
CA TRP A 71 -28.54 -51.93 -19.92
C TRP A 71 -28.00 -51.86 -18.50
N ASP A 72 -28.02 -52.99 -17.76
CA ASP A 72 -27.51 -53.09 -16.39
C ASP A 72 -26.01 -52.76 -16.32
N ARG A 73 -25.20 -53.25 -17.28
CA ARG A 73 -23.76 -52.97 -17.35
C ARG A 73 -23.49 -51.51 -17.69
N PHE A 74 -24.25 -50.95 -18.63
CA PHE A 74 -24.15 -49.55 -18.99
C PHE A 74 -24.50 -48.63 -17.82
N PHE A 75 -25.63 -48.87 -17.15
CA PHE A 75 -26.04 -48.08 -16.00
C PHE A 75 -25.09 -48.22 -14.83
N PHE A 76 -24.50 -49.40 -14.62
CA PHE A 76 -23.46 -49.59 -13.60
C PHE A 76 -22.25 -48.68 -13.83
N TRP A 77 -21.65 -48.64 -15.02
CA TRP A 77 -20.49 -47.80 -15.33
C TRP A 77 -20.85 -46.30 -15.40
N ALA A 78 -22.02 -45.99 -15.91
CA ALA A 78 -22.53 -44.61 -15.92
C ALA A 78 -22.74 -44.08 -14.48
N TRP A 79 -23.24 -44.91 -13.57
CA TRP A 79 -23.40 -44.58 -12.17
C TRP A 79 -22.05 -44.35 -11.46
N ILE A 80 -21.08 -45.26 -11.68
CA ILE A 80 -19.71 -45.07 -11.15
C ILE A 80 -19.10 -43.77 -11.66
N SER A 81 -19.21 -43.48 -12.97
CA SER A 81 -18.73 -42.24 -13.57
C SER A 81 -19.37 -41.01 -12.91
N SER A 82 -20.69 -41.07 -12.67
CA SER A 82 -21.43 -40.01 -11.99
C SER A 82 -20.95 -39.78 -10.56
N VAL A 83 -20.67 -40.86 -9.82
CA VAL A 83 -20.10 -40.77 -8.47
C VAL A 83 -18.70 -40.17 -8.49
N ILE A 84 -17.85 -40.56 -9.46
CA ILE A 84 -16.50 -39.97 -9.63
C ILE A 84 -16.58 -38.48 -9.91
N PHE A 85 -17.47 -38.03 -10.79
CA PHE A 85 -17.67 -36.61 -11.08
C PHE A 85 -18.24 -35.86 -9.87
N LEU A 86 -19.09 -36.48 -9.06
CA LEU A 86 -19.58 -35.90 -7.82
C LEU A 86 -18.44 -35.75 -6.79
N ILE A 87 -17.60 -36.77 -6.63
CA ILE A 87 -16.40 -36.70 -5.79
C ILE A 87 -15.45 -35.58 -6.26
N GLN A 88 -15.23 -35.49 -7.58
CA GLN A 88 -14.44 -34.40 -8.18
C GLN A 88 -15.01 -33.04 -7.82
N PHE A 89 -16.33 -32.86 -8.00
CA PHE A 89 -17.00 -31.59 -7.71
C PHE A 89 -16.86 -31.19 -6.24
N VAL A 90 -17.23 -32.11 -5.33
CA VAL A 90 -17.16 -31.85 -3.88
C VAL A 90 -15.74 -31.58 -3.41
N SER A 91 -14.78 -32.41 -3.85
CA SER A 91 -13.37 -32.21 -3.47
C SER A 91 -12.79 -30.91 -4.02
N LYS A 92 -13.16 -30.52 -5.24
CA LYS A 92 -12.74 -29.26 -5.83
C LYS A 92 -13.35 -28.05 -5.09
N TRP A 93 -14.63 -28.14 -4.73
CA TRP A 93 -15.28 -27.11 -3.93
C TRP A 93 -14.65 -26.98 -2.55
N LEU A 94 -14.38 -28.09 -1.86
CA LEU A 94 -13.69 -28.10 -0.57
C LEU A 94 -12.28 -27.49 -0.67
N SER A 95 -11.51 -27.86 -1.70
CA SER A 95 -10.17 -27.29 -1.90
C SER A 95 -10.21 -25.77 -2.12
N ALA A 96 -11.19 -25.28 -2.87
CA ALA A 96 -11.40 -23.83 -3.08
C ALA A 96 -11.79 -23.15 -1.77
N TRP A 97 -12.68 -23.75 -0.98
CA TRP A 97 -13.11 -23.21 0.31
C TRP A 97 -11.93 -23.10 1.31
N PHE A 98 -11.14 -24.18 1.45
CA PHE A 98 -9.94 -24.15 2.30
C PHE A 98 -8.91 -23.14 1.82
N SER A 99 -8.67 -23.08 0.50
CA SER A 99 -7.76 -22.11 -0.10
C SER A 99 -8.17 -20.67 0.21
N THR A 100 -9.44 -20.32 -0.02
CA THR A 100 -9.98 -19.00 0.26
C THR A 100 -9.82 -18.63 1.73
N ARG A 101 -10.05 -19.59 2.64
CA ARG A 101 -9.87 -19.35 4.08
C ARG A 101 -8.41 -19.05 4.43
N ILE A 102 -7.47 -19.85 3.91
CA ILE A 102 -6.03 -19.64 4.12
C ILE A 102 -5.58 -18.27 3.58
N ILE A 103 -6.05 -17.91 2.38
CA ILE A 103 -5.71 -16.62 1.75
C ILE A 103 -6.26 -15.45 2.56
N SER A 104 -7.51 -15.52 3.01
CA SER A 104 -8.13 -14.49 3.83
C SER A 104 -7.42 -14.30 5.17
N ASP A 105 -7.03 -15.40 5.84
CA ASP A 105 -6.27 -15.36 7.08
C ASP A 105 -4.86 -14.78 6.85
N THR A 106 -4.23 -15.09 5.71
CA THR A 106 -2.93 -14.53 5.31
C THR A 106 -3.03 -13.03 5.02
N ALA A 107 -4.07 -12.60 4.31
CA ALA A 107 -4.32 -11.18 4.02
C ALA A 107 -4.56 -10.37 5.30
N LYS A 108 -5.37 -10.91 6.22
CA LYS A 108 -5.61 -10.28 7.52
C LYS A 108 -4.31 -10.09 8.30
N GLU A 109 -3.46 -11.12 8.32
CA GLU A 109 -2.18 -11.07 9.02
C GLU A 109 -1.24 -10.03 8.42
N LEU A 110 -1.09 -10.02 7.08
CA LEU A 110 -0.23 -9.04 6.40
C LEU A 110 -0.70 -7.60 6.67
N ARG A 111 -2.01 -7.35 6.59
CA ARG A 111 -2.55 -6.02 6.93
C ARG A 111 -2.27 -5.63 8.37
N SER A 112 -2.46 -6.54 9.31
CA SER A 112 -2.18 -6.29 10.72
C SER A 112 -0.69 -6.02 10.98
N GLN A 113 0.22 -6.79 10.35
CA GLN A 113 1.66 -6.57 10.46
C GLN A 113 2.08 -5.21 9.89
N VAL A 114 1.54 -4.85 8.72
CA VAL A 114 1.83 -3.56 8.08
C VAL A 114 1.29 -2.40 8.92
N GLU A 115 0.07 -2.51 9.42
CA GLU A 115 -0.53 -1.48 10.29
C GLU A 115 0.29 -1.29 11.58
N THR A 116 0.63 -2.38 12.28
CA THR A 116 1.48 -2.31 13.48
C THR A 116 2.84 -1.69 13.15
N LYS A 117 3.42 -2.06 12.01
CA LYS A 117 4.72 -1.54 11.58
C LYS A 117 4.67 -0.03 11.31
N LEU A 118 3.62 0.48 10.66
CA LEU A 118 3.47 1.91 10.39
C LEU A 118 3.53 2.75 11.68
N TRP A 119 2.96 2.26 12.77
CA TRP A 119 3.00 2.95 14.07
C TRP A 119 4.35 2.86 14.78
N SER A 120 5.19 1.89 14.41
CA SER A 120 6.55 1.75 14.99
C SER A 120 7.63 2.45 14.16
N LEU A 121 7.31 2.96 12.96
CA LEU A 121 8.27 3.63 12.09
C LEU A 121 8.61 5.05 12.59
N PRO A 122 9.87 5.50 12.43
CA PRO A 122 10.27 6.86 12.75
C PRO A 122 9.71 7.86 11.72
N LEU A 123 9.58 9.14 12.11
CA LEU A 123 9.09 10.21 11.22
C LEU A 123 9.92 10.33 9.94
N ASN A 124 11.24 10.09 10.03
CA ASN A 124 12.15 10.10 8.88
C ASN A 124 11.71 9.17 7.74
N TYR A 125 11.05 8.07 8.05
CA TYR A 125 10.51 7.17 7.02
C TYR A 125 9.40 7.85 6.20
N PHE A 126 8.54 8.62 6.85
CA PHE A 126 7.44 9.34 6.21
C PHE A 126 7.94 10.57 5.43
N ASP A 127 8.98 11.23 5.91
CA ASP A 127 9.58 12.39 5.24
C ASP A 127 10.37 12.01 3.99
N THR A 128 10.97 10.80 3.98
CA THR A 128 11.78 10.31 2.85
C THR A 128 10.99 9.53 1.80
N ASN A 129 9.81 9.03 2.15
CA ASN A 129 8.94 8.25 1.25
C ASN A 129 7.66 9.02 0.93
N SER A 130 7.20 8.97 -0.32
CA SER A 130 5.94 9.62 -0.67
C SER A 130 4.74 8.94 0.00
N HIS A 131 3.77 9.73 0.46
CA HIS A 131 2.53 9.22 1.05
C HIS A 131 1.79 8.27 0.12
N GLY A 132 1.82 8.54 -1.21
CA GLY A 132 1.22 7.66 -2.21
C GLY A 132 1.88 6.29 -2.30
N ASP A 133 3.22 6.21 -2.16
CA ASP A 133 3.94 4.93 -2.16
C ASP A 133 3.62 4.12 -0.90
N ILE A 134 3.60 4.76 0.27
CA ILE A 134 3.20 4.12 1.54
C ILE A 134 1.77 3.59 1.45
N MET A 135 0.82 4.40 0.97
CA MET A 135 -0.58 3.99 0.77
C MET A 135 -0.68 2.82 -0.22
N SER A 136 0.09 2.85 -1.31
CA SER A 136 0.12 1.74 -2.28
C SER A 136 0.63 0.45 -1.66
N ARG A 137 1.66 0.49 -0.80
CA ARG A 137 2.19 -0.68 -0.07
C ARG A 137 1.18 -1.26 0.91
N THR A 138 0.37 -0.43 1.55
CA THR A 138 -0.64 -0.85 2.55
C THR A 138 -1.92 -1.39 1.94
N THR A 139 -2.26 -0.99 0.71
CA THR A 139 -3.51 -1.37 0.04
C THR A 139 -3.24 -2.18 -1.23
N ASN A 140 -2.78 -1.54 -2.29
CA ASN A 140 -2.67 -2.14 -3.62
C ASN A 140 -1.71 -3.34 -3.66
N ASP A 141 -0.57 -3.26 -2.96
CA ASP A 141 0.40 -4.36 -2.96
C ASP A 141 -0.12 -5.59 -2.21
N ILE A 142 -0.81 -5.39 -1.08
CA ILE A 142 -1.43 -6.50 -0.36
C ILE A 142 -2.54 -7.13 -1.21
N ASP A 143 -3.38 -6.33 -1.86
CA ASP A 143 -4.45 -6.83 -2.72
C ASP A 143 -3.90 -7.55 -3.97
N ASN A 144 -2.77 -7.11 -4.51
CA ASN A 144 -2.08 -7.81 -5.60
C ASN A 144 -1.53 -9.17 -5.14
N VAL A 145 -0.97 -9.25 -3.94
CA VAL A 145 -0.54 -10.53 -3.33
C VAL A 145 -1.73 -11.47 -3.14
N VAL A 146 -2.84 -10.99 -2.60
CA VAL A 146 -4.09 -11.75 -2.41
C VAL A 146 -4.62 -12.27 -3.74
N THR A 147 -4.71 -11.39 -4.75
CA THR A 147 -5.15 -11.76 -6.11
C THR A 147 -4.23 -12.79 -6.74
N THR A 148 -2.92 -12.65 -6.56
CA THR A 148 -1.92 -13.63 -7.02
C THR A 148 -2.11 -14.98 -6.35
N LEU A 149 -2.31 -15.02 -5.05
CA LEU A 149 -2.57 -16.27 -4.31
C LEU A 149 -3.88 -16.93 -4.73
N ASN A 150 -4.95 -16.14 -4.95
CA ASN A 150 -6.24 -16.65 -5.44
C ASN A 150 -6.13 -17.24 -6.84
N SER A 151 -5.43 -16.56 -7.75
CA SER A 151 -5.32 -17.00 -9.15
C SER A 151 -4.29 -18.10 -9.37
N SER A 152 -3.31 -18.24 -8.47
CA SER A 152 -2.16 -19.12 -8.71
C SER A 152 -1.90 -20.14 -7.59
N GLY A 153 -2.46 -19.98 -6.40
CA GLY A 153 -2.14 -20.84 -5.25
C GLY A 153 -2.59 -22.28 -5.43
N ALA A 154 -3.82 -22.59 -5.04
CA ALA A 154 -4.38 -23.96 -5.10
C ALA A 154 -4.51 -24.48 -6.54
N ASP A 155 -4.87 -23.61 -7.49
CA ASP A 155 -5.06 -23.98 -8.90
C ASP A 155 -3.77 -24.42 -9.60
N THR A 156 -2.62 -23.86 -9.22
CA THR A 156 -1.31 -24.32 -9.73
C THR A 156 -1.01 -25.74 -9.27
N ILE A 157 -1.19 -26.00 -8.00
CA ILE A 157 -0.97 -27.33 -7.41
C ILE A 157 -1.91 -28.35 -8.06
N TYR A 158 -3.20 -28.01 -8.15
CA TYR A 158 -4.20 -28.84 -8.82
C TYR A 158 -3.83 -29.14 -10.28
N SER A 159 -3.40 -28.13 -11.04
CA SER A 159 -3.03 -28.28 -12.44
C SER A 159 -1.83 -29.20 -12.64
N ILE A 160 -0.85 -29.18 -11.72
CA ILE A 160 0.30 -30.09 -11.75
C ILE A 160 -0.17 -31.54 -11.56
N PHE A 161 -0.96 -31.82 -10.50
CA PHE A 161 -1.49 -33.17 -10.25
C PHE A 161 -2.41 -33.66 -11.37
N GLN A 162 -3.25 -32.77 -11.93
CA GLN A 162 -4.12 -33.07 -13.06
C GLN A 162 -3.29 -33.47 -14.30
N LEU A 163 -2.25 -32.70 -14.66
CA LEU A 163 -1.38 -33.02 -15.79
C LEU A 163 -0.69 -34.38 -15.60
N VAL A 164 -0.12 -34.59 -14.43
CA VAL A 164 0.55 -35.89 -14.12
C VAL A 164 -0.47 -37.04 -14.20
N GLY A 165 -1.63 -36.88 -13.60
CA GLY A 165 -2.69 -37.88 -13.65
C GLY A 165 -3.14 -38.21 -15.09
N MET A 166 -3.37 -37.20 -15.90
CA MET A 166 -3.76 -37.40 -17.32
C MET A 166 -2.65 -38.08 -18.13
N ILE A 167 -1.37 -37.67 -17.96
CA ILE A 167 -0.25 -38.34 -18.64
C ILE A 167 -0.16 -39.82 -18.25
N VAL A 168 -0.29 -40.13 -16.97
CA VAL A 168 -0.30 -41.53 -16.48
C VAL A 168 -1.43 -42.31 -17.12
N MET A 169 -2.65 -41.79 -17.14
CA MET A 169 -3.80 -42.47 -17.72
C MET A 169 -3.67 -42.65 -19.25
N MET A 170 -3.21 -41.61 -19.96
CA MET A 170 -2.96 -41.69 -21.40
C MET A 170 -1.87 -42.74 -21.74
N THR A 171 -0.79 -42.80 -20.97
CA THR A 171 0.28 -43.80 -21.16
C THR A 171 -0.17 -45.22 -20.83
N ALA A 172 -1.02 -45.38 -19.82
CA ALA A 172 -1.62 -46.66 -19.47
C ALA A 172 -2.54 -47.21 -20.58
N ILE A 173 -3.31 -46.35 -21.25
CA ILE A 173 -4.16 -46.74 -22.38
C ILE A 173 -3.29 -47.07 -23.60
N ASN A 174 -2.48 -46.10 -24.06
CA ASN A 174 -1.60 -46.32 -25.20
C ASN A 174 -0.41 -45.32 -25.19
N TRP A 175 0.79 -45.80 -24.87
CA TRP A 175 1.97 -44.96 -24.73
C TRP A 175 2.40 -44.29 -26.03
N ARG A 176 2.14 -44.89 -27.22
CA ARG A 176 2.54 -44.31 -28.51
C ARG A 176 1.65 -43.12 -28.88
N LEU A 177 0.33 -43.21 -28.64
CA LEU A 177 -0.58 -42.06 -28.83
C LEU A 177 -0.33 -40.97 -27.77
N ALA A 178 -0.07 -41.38 -26.54
CA ALA A 178 0.28 -40.45 -25.45
C ALA A 178 1.51 -39.59 -25.82
N LEU A 179 2.55 -40.24 -26.36
CA LEU A 179 3.78 -39.54 -26.77
C LEU A 179 3.52 -38.52 -27.86
N ILE A 180 2.72 -38.85 -28.90
CA ILE A 180 2.34 -37.92 -29.96
C ILE A 180 1.59 -36.71 -29.39
N THR A 181 0.58 -36.95 -28.53
CA THR A 181 -0.22 -35.93 -27.90
C THR A 181 0.63 -34.99 -27.03
N VAL A 182 1.53 -35.57 -26.22
CA VAL A 182 2.40 -34.79 -25.33
C VAL A 182 3.41 -33.97 -26.11
N ILE A 183 3.91 -34.42 -27.28
CA ILE A 183 4.86 -33.66 -28.11
C ILE A 183 4.19 -32.46 -28.82
N ILE A 184 2.93 -32.58 -29.26
CA ILE A 184 2.22 -31.49 -29.95
C ILE A 184 2.09 -30.25 -29.05
N ILE A 185 1.98 -30.43 -27.75
CA ILE A 185 1.79 -29.34 -26.79
C ILE A 185 3.03 -28.43 -26.67
N PRO A 186 4.26 -28.92 -26.43
CA PRO A 186 5.44 -28.09 -26.47
C PRO A 186 5.65 -27.39 -27.83
N VAL A 187 5.32 -28.06 -28.94
CA VAL A 187 5.38 -27.46 -30.28
C VAL A 187 4.43 -26.27 -30.41
N SER A 188 3.18 -26.41 -29.98
CA SER A 188 2.22 -25.32 -29.98
C SER A 188 2.67 -24.19 -29.03
N GLY A 189 3.18 -24.50 -27.85
CA GLY A 189 3.72 -23.55 -26.88
C GLY A 189 4.94 -22.78 -27.41
N TRP A 190 5.81 -23.46 -28.18
CA TRP A 190 6.96 -22.82 -28.81
C TRP A 190 6.54 -21.79 -29.86
N ILE A 191 5.55 -22.12 -30.70
CA ILE A 191 4.99 -21.20 -31.71
C ILE A 191 4.32 -20.00 -31.02
N VAL A 192 3.52 -20.23 -29.98
CA VAL A 192 2.91 -19.16 -29.17
C VAL A 192 3.98 -18.25 -28.54
N THR A 193 5.09 -18.81 -28.07
CA THR A 193 6.21 -18.04 -27.52
C THR A 193 6.90 -17.17 -28.56
N LEU A 194 7.05 -17.63 -29.79
CA LEU A 194 7.58 -16.82 -30.90
C LEU A 194 6.69 -15.62 -31.19
N ILE A 195 5.39 -15.84 -31.29
CA ILE A 195 4.40 -14.76 -31.47
C ILE A 195 4.43 -13.77 -30.30
N SER A 196 4.47 -14.27 -29.08
CA SER A 196 4.52 -13.45 -27.85
C SER A 196 5.74 -12.53 -27.78
N ARG A 197 6.88 -12.93 -28.34
CA ARG A 197 8.07 -12.06 -28.43
C ARG A 197 7.84 -10.83 -29.30
N PHE A 198 7.11 -10.99 -30.42
CA PHE A 198 6.75 -9.88 -31.29
C PHE A 198 5.69 -8.99 -30.61
N VAL A 199 4.66 -9.59 -30.06
CA VAL A 199 3.56 -8.90 -29.36
C VAL A 199 4.08 -8.06 -28.20
N ARG A 200 5.06 -8.58 -27.44
CA ARG A 200 5.69 -7.84 -26.30
C ARG A 200 6.27 -6.50 -26.73
N LYS A 201 6.93 -6.42 -27.89
CA LYS A 201 7.51 -5.16 -28.39
C LYS A 201 6.43 -4.12 -28.68
N GLU A 202 5.33 -4.54 -29.28
CA GLU A 202 4.22 -3.63 -29.59
C GLU A 202 3.45 -3.19 -28.33
N TYR A 203 3.28 -4.09 -27.34
CA TYR A 203 2.75 -3.70 -26.03
C TYR A 203 3.65 -2.70 -25.29
N GLN A 204 4.98 -2.84 -25.36
CA GLN A 204 5.90 -1.86 -24.78
C GLN A 204 5.71 -0.47 -25.40
N LYS A 205 5.53 -0.39 -26.73
CA LYS A 205 5.23 0.89 -27.41
C LYS A 205 3.86 1.43 -26.98
N GLN A 206 2.85 0.57 -26.87
CA GLN A 206 1.52 0.95 -26.41
C GLN A 206 1.60 1.56 -24.99
N TRP A 207 2.30 0.91 -24.05
CA TRP A 207 2.48 1.45 -22.70
C TRP A 207 3.23 2.78 -22.69
N TYR A 208 4.26 2.92 -23.53
CA TYR A 208 4.99 4.18 -23.68
C TYR A 208 4.09 5.32 -24.16
N TYR A 209 3.29 5.08 -25.22
CA TYR A 209 2.38 6.11 -25.74
C TYR A 209 1.20 6.39 -24.79
N THR A 210 0.72 5.39 -24.06
CA THR A 210 -0.27 5.60 -22.99
C THR A 210 0.30 6.51 -21.90
N GLY A 211 1.54 6.31 -21.49
CA GLY A 211 2.20 7.19 -20.53
C GLY A 211 2.31 8.62 -21.05
N MET A 212 2.70 8.81 -22.31
CA MET A 212 2.76 10.15 -22.93
C MET A 212 1.39 10.85 -22.97
N ILE A 213 0.32 10.11 -23.30
CA ILE A 213 -1.04 10.67 -23.30
C ILE A 213 -1.46 11.06 -21.89
N ASN A 214 -1.24 10.19 -20.90
CA ASN A 214 -1.58 10.48 -19.50
C ASN A 214 -0.85 11.74 -19.01
N SER A 215 0.45 11.87 -19.30
CA SER A 215 1.22 13.08 -18.94
C SER A 215 0.68 14.34 -19.63
N ASN A 216 0.32 14.26 -20.91
CA ASN A 216 -0.26 15.39 -21.64
C ASN A 216 -1.62 15.79 -21.08
N VAL A 217 -2.47 14.83 -20.72
CA VAL A 217 -3.78 15.08 -20.09
C VAL A 217 -3.59 15.70 -18.70
N GLU A 218 -2.71 15.14 -17.89
CA GLU A 218 -2.40 15.67 -16.55
C GLU A 218 -1.90 17.12 -16.62
N GLU A 219 -0.96 17.42 -17.53
CA GLU A 219 -0.47 18.78 -17.76
C GLU A 219 -1.60 19.72 -18.22
N SER A 220 -2.47 19.25 -19.13
CA SER A 220 -3.61 20.03 -19.63
C SER A 220 -4.64 20.32 -18.55
N VAL A 221 -4.90 19.35 -17.65
CA VAL A 221 -5.87 19.52 -16.55
C VAL A 221 -5.30 20.42 -15.46
N ASN A 222 -4.06 20.17 -15.03
CA ASN A 222 -3.41 21.00 -14.01
C ASN A 222 -3.17 22.43 -14.48
N GLY A 223 -2.83 22.61 -15.75
CA GLY A 223 -2.60 23.91 -16.39
C GLY A 223 -3.84 24.52 -17.06
N HIS A 224 -5.05 23.97 -16.85
CA HIS A 224 -6.25 24.31 -17.63
C HIS A 224 -6.52 25.82 -17.72
N ASN A 225 -6.48 26.52 -16.57
CA ASN A 225 -6.73 27.96 -16.51
C ASN A 225 -5.68 28.76 -17.31
N ILE A 226 -4.42 28.32 -17.29
CA ILE A 226 -3.32 28.97 -18.01
C ILE A 226 -3.46 28.71 -19.52
N VAL A 227 -3.75 27.45 -19.90
CA VAL A 227 -3.98 27.09 -21.30
C VAL A 227 -5.11 27.90 -21.90
N LYS A 228 -6.22 28.08 -21.15
CA LYS A 228 -7.37 28.90 -21.53
C LYS A 228 -7.02 30.38 -21.63
N LEU A 229 -6.31 30.91 -20.62
CA LEU A 229 -5.92 32.31 -20.58
C LEU A 229 -5.07 32.74 -21.78
N TYR A 230 -4.16 31.82 -22.22
CA TYR A 230 -3.24 32.11 -23.33
C TYR A 230 -3.73 31.57 -24.69
N GLY A 231 -4.95 30.97 -24.80
CA GLY A 231 -5.53 30.46 -26.03
C GLY A 231 -4.69 29.35 -26.70
N GLN A 232 -4.06 28.47 -25.89
CA GLN A 232 -3.15 27.41 -26.40
C GLN A 232 -3.83 26.04 -26.54
N GLU A 233 -5.17 25.96 -26.52
CA GLU A 233 -5.92 24.71 -26.56
C GLU A 233 -5.58 23.88 -27.81
N GLU A 234 -5.48 24.54 -28.98
CA GLU A 234 -5.25 23.85 -30.25
C GLU A 234 -3.90 23.10 -30.26
N LYS A 235 -2.87 23.70 -29.64
CA LYS A 235 -1.54 23.08 -29.49
C LYS A 235 -1.61 21.79 -28.67
N PHE A 236 -2.34 21.78 -27.55
CA PHE A 236 -2.53 20.60 -26.72
C PHE A 236 -3.35 19.53 -27.44
N VAL A 237 -4.42 19.92 -28.15
CA VAL A 237 -5.25 19.00 -28.96
C VAL A 237 -4.44 18.37 -30.08
N GLU A 238 -3.58 19.12 -30.76
CA GLU A 238 -2.73 18.60 -31.83
C GLU A 238 -1.69 17.60 -31.29
N ALA A 239 -1.04 17.93 -30.18
CA ALA A 239 -0.13 17.03 -29.49
C ALA A 239 -0.81 15.72 -29.07
N PHE A 240 -2.00 15.82 -28.49
CA PHE A 240 -2.84 14.68 -28.12
C PHE A 240 -3.21 13.84 -29.34
N ARG A 241 -3.68 14.44 -30.44
CA ARG A 241 -4.03 13.72 -31.68
C ARG A 241 -2.84 12.94 -32.25
N LYS A 242 -1.65 13.54 -32.26
CA LYS A 242 -0.42 12.87 -32.72
C LYS A 242 -0.08 11.66 -31.85
N GLN A 243 -0.11 11.81 -30.53
CA GLN A 243 0.18 10.73 -29.59
C GLN A 243 -0.87 9.62 -29.66
N ASN A 244 -2.16 9.99 -29.77
CA ASN A 244 -3.27 9.04 -29.87
C ASN A 244 -3.20 8.21 -31.15
N ARG A 245 -2.74 8.80 -32.27
CA ARG A 245 -2.52 8.04 -33.51
C ARG A 245 -1.41 6.99 -33.33
N LEU A 246 -0.29 7.34 -32.70
CA LEU A 246 0.80 6.41 -32.42
C LEU A 246 0.35 5.30 -31.45
N LEU A 247 -0.46 5.65 -30.45
CA LEU A 247 -1.09 4.69 -29.55
C LEU A 247 -2.02 3.74 -30.31
N TYR A 248 -2.88 4.27 -31.19
CA TYR A 248 -3.77 3.45 -32.04
C TYR A 248 -2.99 2.45 -32.88
N GLU A 249 -1.95 2.90 -33.60
CA GLU A 249 -1.15 2.03 -34.47
C GLU A 249 -0.45 0.90 -33.70
N SER A 250 0.13 1.21 -32.55
CA SER A 250 0.79 0.21 -31.69
C SER A 250 -0.21 -0.74 -31.03
N SER A 251 -1.33 -0.21 -30.54
CA SER A 251 -2.39 -1.00 -29.93
C SER A 251 -3.05 -1.94 -30.94
N PHE A 252 -3.34 -1.45 -32.14
CA PHE A 252 -3.91 -2.29 -33.22
C PHE A 252 -2.98 -3.46 -33.56
N LYS A 253 -1.67 -3.20 -33.77
CA LYS A 253 -0.69 -4.26 -34.06
C LYS A 253 -0.56 -5.25 -32.90
N ALA A 254 -0.47 -4.73 -31.66
CA ALA A 254 -0.37 -5.58 -30.47
C ALA A 254 -1.60 -6.49 -30.33
N MET A 255 -2.81 -5.93 -30.43
CA MET A 255 -4.07 -6.67 -30.27
C MET A 255 -4.34 -7.62 -31.42
N ALA A 256 -4.14 -7.18 -32.68
CA ALA A 256 -4.37 -8.02 -33.85
C ALA A 256 -3.52 -9.30 -33.81
N VAL A 257 -2.22 -9.16 -33.49
CA VAL A 257 -1.33 -10.33 -33.41
C VAL A 257 -1.57 -11.14 -32.13
N SER A 258 -1.86 -10.48 -31.00
CA SER A 258 -2.19 -11.18 -29.76
C SER A 258 -3.45 -12.05 -29.88
N ASN A 259 -4.46 -11.53 -30.60
CA ASN A 259 -5.73 -12.24 -30.81
C ASN A 259 -5.59 -13.48 -31.72
N LEU A 260 -4.48 -13.64 -32.45
CA LEU A 260 -4.18 -14.88 -33.18
C LEU A 260 -3.77 -16.05 -32.28
N ILE A 261 -3.29 -15.76 -31.06
CA ILE A 261 -2.80 -16.80 -30.15
C ILE A 261 -3.90 -17.82 -29.81
N GLN A 262 -5.10 -17.35 -29.52
CA GLN A 262 -6.21 -18.23 -29.12
C GLN A 262 -6.74 -19.10 -30.27
N PRO A 263 -7.03 -18.58 -31.47
CA PRO A 263 -7.38 -19.41 -32.64
C PRO A 263 -6.28 -20.42 -33.00
N LEU A 264 -5.01 -19.99 -32.94
CA LEU A 264 -3.89 -20.89 -33.24
C LEU A 264 -3.78 -22.02 -32.22
N SER A 265 -3.94 -21.72 -30.95
CA SER A 265 -3.96 -22.76 -29.90
C SER A 265 -5.11 -23.75 -30.10
N ARG A 266 -6.30 -23.26 -30.49
CA ARG A 266 -7.45 -24.11 -30.84
C ARG A 266 -7.17 -24.99 -32.07
N PHE A 267 -6.50 -24.43 -33.08
CA PHE A 267 -6.08 -25.19 -34.25
C PHE A 267 -5.19 -26.38 -33.87
N PHE A 268 -4.16 -26.18 -33.07
CA PHE A 268 -3.31 -27.29 -32.59
C PHE A 268 -4.08 -28.31 -31.75
N THR A 269 -5.00 -27.88 -30.91
CA THR A 269 -5.87 -28.79 -30.14
C THR A 269 -6.74 -29.63 -31.05
N ASN A 270 -7.35 -29.03 -32.06
CA ASN A 270 -8.18 -29.75 -33.05
C ASN A 270 -7.33 -30.67 -33.92
N LEU A 271 -6.12 -30.25 -34.33
CA LEU A 271 -5.19 -31.11 -35.07
C LEU A 271 -4.82 -32.34 -34.23
N ASN A 272 -4.51 -32.13 -32.93
CA ASN A 272 -4.23 -33.23 -32.01
C ASN A 272 -5.44 -34.18 -31.88
N TYR A 273 -6.64 -33.62 -31.75
CA TYR A 273 -7.89 -34.40 -31.75
C TYR A 273 -8.02 -35.29 -33.01
N VAL A 274 -7.78 -34.75 -34.21
CA VAL A 274 -7.85 -35.50 -35.47
C VAL A 274 -6.82 -36.63 -35.49
N ILE A 275 -5.57 -36.36 -35.07
CA ILE A 275 -4.51 -37.35 -35.00
C ILE A 275 -4.88 -38.51 -34.05
N VAL A 276 -5.41 -38.15 -32.87
CA VAL A 276 -5.84 -39.12 -31.85
C VAL A 276 -7.05 -39.94 -32.35
N ALA A 277 -8.03 -39.31 -33.02
CA ALA A 277 -9.19 -39.98 -33.55
C ALA A 277 -8.81 -40.99 -34.66
N LEU A 278 -7.98 -40.57 -35.64
CA LEU A 278 -7.48 -41.45 -36.69
C LEU A 278 -6.58 -42.55 -36.17
N GLY A 279 -5.59 -42.20 -35.34
CA GLY A 279 -4.67 -43.18 -34.77
C GLY A 279 -5.35 -44.14 -33.81
N GLY A 280 -6.37 -43.70 -33.08
CA GLY A 280 -7.21 -44.51 -32.19
C GLY A 280 -8.09 -45.44 -33.01
N ALA A 281 -8.77 -44.96 -34.08
CA ALA A 281 -9.59 -45.77 -34.95
C ALA A 281 -8.80 -46.92 -35.62
N LEU A 282 -7.59 -46.64 -36.11
CA LEU A 282 -6.71 -47.69 -36.67
C LEU A 282 -6.35 -48.75 -35.64
N ARG A 283 -6.19 -48.36 -34.36
CA ARG A 283 -5.87 -49.28 -33.25
C ARG A 283 -7.08 -50.07 -32.78
N VAL A 284 -8.29 -49.50 -32.90
CA VAL A 284 -9.53 -50.25 -32.63
C VAL A 284 -9.70 -51.35 -33.69
N ILE A 285 -9.48 -51.00 -34.97
CA ILE A 285 -9.56 -51.99 -36.08
C ILE A 285 -8.52 -53.10 -35.90
N SER A 286 -7.32 -52.78 -35.36
CA SER A 286 -6.28 -53.76 -35.07
C SER A 286 -6.46 -54.51 -33.74
N GLY A 287 -7.53 -54.28 -33.00
CA GLY A 287 -7.81 -54.89 -31.70
C GLY A 287 -6.90 -54.47 -30.52
N GLN A 288 -6.14 -53.36 -30.70
CA GLN A 288 -5.21 -52.89 -29.68
C GLN A 288 -5.84 -51.88 -28.70
N MET A 289 -6.99 -51.33 -29.01
CA MET A 289 -7.75 -50.39 -28.18
C MET A 289 -9.24 -50.65 -28.32
N THR A 290 -10.01 -50.23 -27.33
CA THR A 290 -11.47 -50.24 -27.40
C THR A 290 -12.00 -48.87 -27.90
N VAL A 291 -13.29 -48.79 -28.26
CA VAL A 291 -13.92 -47.53 -28.60
C VAL A 291 -13.97 -46.56 -27.40
N GLY A 292 -14.23 -47.13 -26.23
CA GLY A 292 -14.21 -46.38 -24.96
C GLY A 292 -12.83 -45.81 -24.63
N ASP A 293 -11.75 -46.57 -24.92
CA ASP A 293 -10.38 -46.07 -24.77
C ASP A 293 -10.10 -44.85 -25.65
N VAL A 294 -10.56 -44.88 -26.90
CA VAL A 294 -10.43 -43.74 -27.84
C VAL A 294 -11.23 -42.55 -27.34
N GLN A 295 -12.45 -42.77 -26.84
CA GLN A 295 -13.27 -41.72 -26.25
C GLN A 295 -12.59 -41.08 -25.04
N ALA A 296 -12.06 -41.87 -24.10
CA ALA A 296 -11.33 -41.41 -22.94
C ALA A 296 -10.09 -40.58 -23.36
N PHE A 297 -9.33 -41.09 -24.32
CA PHE A 297 -8.14 -40.43 -24.83
C PHE A 297 -8.44 -39.06 -25.47
N ILE A 298 -9.53 -38.96 -26.23
CA ILE A 298 -10.02 -37.69 -26.80
C ILE A 298 -10.35 -36.70 -25.69
N GLN A 299 -11.02 -37.15 -24.62
CA GLN A 299 -11.33 -36.27 -23.49
C GLN A 299 -10.07 -35.78 -22.79
N TYR A 300 -9.07 -36.64 -22.55
CA TYR A 300 -7.78 -36.20 -21.98
C TYR A 300 -7.09 -35.19 -22.87
N THR A 301 -7.07 -35.40 -24.20
CA THR A 301 -6.46 -34.49 -25.15
C THR A 301 -7.10 -33.08 -25.10
N ARG A 302 -8.43 -33.02 -24.99
CA ARG A 302 -9.16 -31.75 -24.86
C ARG A 302 -8.93 -31.06 -23.53
N GLN A 303 -8.87 -31.82 -22.45
CA GLN A 303 -8.68 -31.27 -21.11
C GLN A 303 -7.23 -30.84 -20.83
N PHE A 304 -6.25 -31.30 -21.60
CA PHE A 304 -4.83 -31.08 -21.35
C PHE A 304 -4.41 -29.61 -21.50
N GLN A 305 -5.08 -28.86 -22.35
CA GLN A 305 -4.74 -27.46 -22.62
C GLN A 305 -5.02 -26.54 -21.42
N THR A 306 -6.09 -26.81 -20.66
CA THR A 306 -6.53 -25.97 -19.54
C THR A 306 -5.47 -25.85 -18.43
N PRO A 307 -4.95 -26.95 -17.85
CA PRO A 307 -3.93 -26.87 -16.80
C PRO A 307 -2.61 -26.26 -17.32
N PHE A 308 -2.25 -26.49 -18.58
CA PHE A 308 -1.06 -25.87 -19.17
C PHE A 308 -1.19 -24.35 -19.26
N SER A 309 -2.35 -23.85 -19.70
CA SER A 309 -2.64 -22.41 -19.74
C SER A 309 -2.64 -21.80 -18.35
N LYS A 310 -3.22 -22.48 -17.35
CA LYS A 310 -3.23 -22.05 -15.95
C LYS A 310 -1.82 -21.95 -15.38
N LEU A 311 -0.94 -22.89 -15.64
CA LEU A 311 0.46 -22.83 -15.20
C LEU A 311 1.20 -21.66 -15.82
N SER A 312 0.95 -21.35 -17.10
CA SER A 312 1.54 -20.22 -17.79
C SER A 312 1.06 -18.87 -17.20
N GLN A 313 -0.23 -18.77 -16.89
CA GLN A 313 -0.80 -17.59 -16.24
C GLN A 313 -0.27 -17.44 -14.81
N ALA A 314 -0.18 -18.55 -14.06
CA ALA A 314 0.35 -18.56 -12.71
C ALA A 314 1.78 -18.02 -12.64
N TYR A 315 2.64 -18.40 -13.60
CA TYR A 315 4.00 -17.87 -13.68
C TYR A 315 4.03 -16.34 -13.79
N SER A 316 3.17 -15.76 -14.63
CA SER A 316 3.09 -14.30 -14.82
C SER A 316 2.53 -13.60 -13.57
N SER A 317 1.45 -14.16 -12.98
CA SER A 317 0.84 -13.63 -11.75
C SER A 317 1.82 -13.68 -10.57
N LEU A 318 2.56 -14.79 -10.43
CA LEU A 318 3.56 -14.93 -9.37
C LEU A 318 4.67 -13.88 -9.47
N GLN A 319 5.12 -13.50 -10.67
CA GLN A 319 6.10 -12.43 -10.84
C GLN A 319 5.58 -11.08 -10.32
N SER A 320 4.32 -10.75 -10.61
CA SER A 320 3.68 -9.52 -10.09
C SER A 320 3.52 -9.56 -8.57
N GLY A 321 3.00 -10.67 -8.05
CA GLY A 321 2.80 -10.85 -6.61
C GLY A 321 4.12 -10.81 -5.81
N ILE A 322 5.20 -11.40 -6.33
CA ILE A 322 6.52 -11.36 -5.70
C ILE A 322 7.05 -9.92 -5.66
N ALA A 323 6.85 -9.12 -6.72
CA ALA A 323 7.29 -7.73 -6.73
C ALA A 323 6.55 -6.88 -5.68
N SER A 324 5.23 -7.07 -5.54
CA SER A 324 4.45 -6.41 -4.48
C SER A 324 4.85 -6.89 -3.08
N LEU A 325 5.13 -8.18 -2.94
CA LEU A 325 5.57 -8.75 -1.68
C LEU A 325 6.94 -8.20 -1.24
N ASP A 326 7.87 -8.01 -2.18
CA ASP A 326 9.17 -7.40 -1.90
C ASP A 326 9.01 -5.98 -1.35
N ARG A 327 8.09 -5.17 -1.91
CA ARG A 327 7.80 -3.83 -1.40
C ARG A 327 7.16 -3.84 -0.01
N ILE A 328 6.25 -4.79 0.25
CA ILE A 328 5.66 -4.97 1.59
C ILE A 328 6.75 -5.34 2.61
N TYR A 329 7.64 -6.28 2.28
CA TYR A 329 8.70 -6.66 3.21
C TYR A 329 9.79 -5.59 3.34
N GLU A 330 10.03 -4.77 2.32
CA GLU A 330 10.89 -3.58 2.45
C GLU A 330 10.37 -2.63 3.54
N LEU A 331 9.04 -2.42 3.60
CA LEU A 331 8.41 -1.66 4.67
C LEU A 331 8.48 -2.39 6.01
N LEU A 332 8.16 -3.70 6.05
CA LEU A 332 8.17 -4.48 7.29
C LEU A 332 9.58 -4.65 7.91
N ASP A 333 10.60 -4.71 7.06
CA ASP A 333 12.00 -4.85 7.47
C ASP A 333 12.70 -3.48 7.69
N SER A 334 12.01 -2.34 7.50
CA SER A 334 12.54 -1.00 7.81
C SER A 334 12.83 -0.88 9.31
N GLU A 335 13.79 -0.05 9.64
CA GLU A 335 14.16 0.18 11.06
C GLU A 335 13.00 0.81 11.82
N ASP A 336 12.75 0.29 13.02
CA ASP A 336 11.78 0.85 13.94
C ASP A 336 12.33 2.11 14.60
N GLN A 337 11.41 2.89 15.15
CA GLN A 337 11.76 3.99 16.04
C GLN A 337 12.65 3.48 17.18
N ALA A 338 13.66 4.27 17.58
CA ALA A 338 14.57 3.91 18.66
C ALA A 338 13.80 3.45 19.92
N GLU A 339 14.23 2.36 20.53
CA GLU A 339 13.61 1.84 21.75
C GLU A 339 13.73 2.86 22.90
N GLU A 340 12.70 2.92 23.72
CA GLU A 340 12.74 3.72 24.96
C GLU A 340 13.61 3.03 26.00
N LYS A 341 14.30 3.83 26.85
CA LYS A 341 15.06 3.27 28.00
C LYS A 341 14.08 2.49 28.89
N PRO A 342 14.41 1.27 29.37
CA PRO A 342 13.53 0.50 30.24
C PRO A 342 13.13 1.25 31.53
N GLU A 343 13.97 2.18 31.98
CA GLU A 343 13.80 3.00 33.17
C GLU A 343 13.13 4.35 32.88
N ALA A 344 12.73 4.61 31.60
CA ALA A 344 12.12 5.87 31.20
C ALA A 344 10.80 6.12 31.96
N ARG A 345 10.66 7.33 32.46
CA ARG A 345 9.50 7.74 33.27
C ARG A 345 8.27 7.85 32.37
N ALA A 346 7.25 7.07 32.71
CA ALA A 346 5.96 7.11 32.01
C ALA A 346 5.03 8.25 32.46
N SER A 347 5.34 8.91 33.59
CA SER A 347 4.60 10.05 34.11
C SER A 347 5.56 11.03 34.79
N TYR A 348 5.61 12.23 34.28
CA TYR A 348 6.37 13.36 34.86
C TYR A 348 5.76 14.65 34.33
N ARG A 349 5.57 15.64 35.20
CA ARG A 349 5.07 16.94 34.80
C ARG A 349 6.23 17.92 34.69
N LEU A 350 6.51 18.36 33.48
CA LEU A 350 7.55 19.34 33.19
C LEU A 350 7.15 20.71 33.76
N GLN A 351 8.12 21.50 34.23
CA GLN A 351 7.92 22.88 34.65
C GLN A 351 8.14 23.87 33.52
N GLY A 352 8.84 23.42 32.44
CA GLY A 352 9.01 24.18 31.22
C GLY A 352 10.43 24.76 31.02
N LYS A 353 11.41 24.46 31.87
CA LYS A 353 12.81 24.77 31.60
C LYS A 353 13.38 23.78 30.58
N ILE A 354 14.10 24.27 29.58
CA ILE A 354 14.75 23.42 28.55
C ILE A 354 16.20 23.90 28.38
N ASP A 355 17.14 22.99 28.50
CA ASP A 355 18.58 23.23 28.35
C ASP A 355 19.16 22.31 27.25
N PHE A 356 19.59 22.91 26.13
CA PHE A 356 20.30 22.24 25.06
C PHE A 356 21.81 22.36 25.31
N ARG A 357 22.49 21.22 25.41
CA ARG A 357 23.92 21.15 25.67
C ARG A 357 24.65 20.48 24.52
N ASP A 358 25.42 21.28 23.82
CA ASP A 358 26.28 20.83 22.70
C ASP A 358 25.52 19.99 21.66
N VAL A 359 24.26 20.37 21.38
CA VAL A 359 23.37 19.59 20.50
C VAL A 359 23.79 19.72 19.05
N SER A 360 24.03 18.57 18.42
CA SER A 360 24.24 18.49 16.97
C SER A 360 23.28 17.49 16.34
N PHE A 361 22.76 17.84 15.18
CA PHE A 361 21.79 17.04 14.44
C PHE A 361 21.92 17.18 12.92
N SER A 362 21.71 16.09 12.22
CA SER A 362 21.57 16.03 10.76
C SER A 362 20.57 14.96 10.34
N TYR A 363 19.73 15.26 9.34
CA TYR A 363 18.82 14.26 8.73
C TYR A 363 19.58 13.20 7.93
N VAL A 364 20.68 13.58 7.31
CA VAL A 364 21.62 12.70 6.58
C VAL A 364 23.04 13.02 7.06
N PRO A 365 23.88 12.01 7.29
CA PRO A 365 25.22 12.21 7.86
C PRO A 365 26.11 13.18 7.09
N GLU A 366 25.92 13.25 5.74
CA GLU A 366 26.74 14.07 4.86
C GLU A 366 26.38 15.56 4.89
N ARG A 367 25.18 15.91 5.37
CA ARG A 367 24.70 17.28 5.42
C ARG A 367 24.34 17.67 6.85
N LYS A 368 25.34 18.20 7.54
CA LYS A 368 25.16 18.78 8.87
C LYS A 368 24.14 19.92 8.80
N LEU A 369 23.26 20.00 9.80
CA LEU A 369 22.23 21.02 9.87
C LEU A 369 22.31 21.84 11.15
N ILE A 370 22.40 21.19 12.31
CA ILE A 370 22.62 21.86 13.60
C ILE A 370 23.95 21.37 14.14
N GLU A 371 24.85 22.31 14.53
CA GLU A 371 26.16 21.98 15.08
C GLU A 371 26.40 22.76 16.38
N HIS A 372 26.76 22.00 17.44
CA HIS A 372 27.19 22.55 18.73
C HIS A 372 26.25 23.59 19.34
N MET A 373 24.94 23.39 19.20
CA MET A 373 23.94 24.33 19.69
C MET A 373 23.85 24.28 21.22
N ASN A 374 23.94 25.45 21.84
CA ASN A 374 23.74 25.65 23.26
C ASN A 374 22.64 26.69 23.48
N LEU A 375 21.61 26.35 24.24
CA LEU A 375 20.44 27.21 24.47
C LEU A 375 19.81 26.86 25.81
N VAL A 376 19.57 27.87 26.64
CA VAL A 376 18.80 27.71 27.89
C VAL A 376 17.54 28.56 27.75
N VAL A 377 16.38 27.93 28.01
CA VAL A 377 15.07 28.58 28.04
C VAL A 377 14.48 28.38 29.42
N GLU A 378 14.18 29.49 30.10
CA GLU A 378 13.60 29.46 31.46
C GLU A 378 12.07 29.25 31.40
N PRO A 379 11.44 28.73 32.48
CA PRO A 379 10.01 28.52 32.55
C PRO A 379 9.20 29.78 32.25
N GLY A 380 8.21 29.67 31.40
CA GLY A 380 7.32 30.77 31.05
C GLY A 380 7.87 31.76 30.01
N GLN A 381 9.09 31.57 29.51
CA GLN A 381 9.65 32.42 28.44
C GLN A 381 9.03 32.14 27.09
N MET A 382 8.86 33.20 26.33
CA MET A 382 8.50 33.14 24.91
C MET A 382 9.76 33.28 24.05
N VAL A 383 10.07 32.23 23.32
CA VAL A 383 11.22 32.15 22.40
C VAL A 383 10.73 32.27 20.97
N ALA A 384 11.07 33.36 20.28
CA ALA A 384 10.80 33.50 18.84
C ALA A 384 11.97 32.97 18.01
N ILE A 385 11.70 32.05 17.09
CA ILE A 385 12.70 31.48 16.19
C ILE A 385 12.54 32.17 14.82
N VAL A 386 13.55 32.91 14.38
CA VAL A 386 13.58 33.64 13.13
C VAL A 386 14.73 33.17 12.24
N GLY A 387 14.59 33.28 10.94
CA GLY A 387 15.63 32.87 9.97
C GLY A 387 15.04 32.53 8.61
N GLY A 388 15.89 32.39 7.63
CA GLY A 388 15.49 32.03 6.26
C GLY A 388 14.88 30.61 6.16
N THR A 389 14.31 30.31 4.98
CA THR A 389 13.84 28.96 4.68
C THR A 389 15.02 27.97 4.70
N GLY A 390 14.87 26.85 5.39
CA GLY A 390 15.95 25.87 5.54
C GLY A 390 16.98 26.18 6.62
N ALA A 391 16.78 27.23 7.44
CA ALA A 391 17.68 27.60 8.54
C ALA A 391 17.70 26.60 9.72
N GLY A 392 16.78 25.63 9.76
CA GLY A 392 16.70 24.63 10.84
C GLY A 392 15.62 24.89 11.89
N LYS A 393 14.73 25.87 11.68
CA LYS A 393 13.68 26.25 12.67
C LYS A 393 12.77 25.09 13.03
N THR A 394 12.17 24.43 12.04
CA THR A 394 11.31 23.24 12.24
C THR A 394 12.09 22.07 12.81
N THR A 395 13.37 21.95 12.48
CA THR A 395 14.23 20.89 13.04
C THR A 395 14.40 21.04 14.55
N LEU A 396 14.62 22.25 15.04
CA LEU A 396 14.71 22.50 16.48
C LEU A 396 13.43 22.05 17.21
N VAL A 397 12.27 22.38 16.65
CA VAL A 397 10.96 21.96 17.17
C VAL A 397 10.82 20.43 17.17
N ASN A 398 11.18 19.77 16.09
CA ASN A 398 11.13 18.31 15.97
C ASN A 398 12.03 17.60 17.00
N LEU A 399 13.15 18.23 17.40
CA LEU A 399 14.02 17.69 18.45
C LEU A 399 13.40 17.85 19.84
N ILE A 400 12.70 18.97 20.12
CA ILE A 400 12.00 19.18 21.41
C ILE A 400 10.90 18.12 21.60
N GLU A 401 10.16 17.78 20.52
CA GLU A 401 9.09 16.79 20.56
C GLU A 401 9.60 15.34 20.44
N ARG A 402 10.91 15.18 20.29
CA ARG A 402 11.56 13.89 20.10
C ARG A 402 10.92 13.10 18.92
N PHE A 403 10.65 13.79 17.80
CA PHE A 403 10.36 13.14 16.53
C PHE A 403 11.63 12.61 15.87
N TYR A 404 12.75 13.24 16.20
CA TYR A 404 14.09 12.83 15.83
C TYR A 404 14.98 12.78 17.07
N GLU A 405 15.91 11.86 17.10
CA GLU A 405 16.90 11.76 18.17
C GLU A 405 18.12 12.62 17.82
N VAL A 406 18.71 13.29 18.82
CA VAL A 406 19.94 14.07 18.63
C VAL A 406 21.12 13.16 18.26
N ASN A 407 22.02 13.64 17.37
CA ASN A 407 23.20 12.85 17.03
C ASN A 407 24.32 12.98 18.08
N ILE A 408 24.49 14.18 18.63
CA ILE A 408 25.49 14.52 19.65
C ILE A 408 24.85 15.51 20.64
N GLY A 409 25.28 15.48 21.88
CA GLY A 409 24.77 16.34 22.95
C GLY A 409 23.52 15.80 23.62
N GLU A 410 22.90 16.63 24.46
CA GLU A 410 21.74 16.26 25.28
C GLU A 410 20.73 17.41 25.39
N ILE A 411 19.45 17.07 25.57
CA ILE A 411 18.38 18.02 25.89
C ILE A 411 17.88 17.68 27.30
N ILE A 412 18.00 18.62 28.22
CA ILE A 412 17.66 18.44 29.63
C ILE A 412 16.45 19.30 29.97
N PHE A 413 15.46 18.72 30.60
CA PHE A 413 14.29 19.41 31.15
C PHE A 413 14.44 19.63 32.65
N ASP A 414 14.06 20.83 33.11
CA ASP A 414 13.99 21.22 34.53
C ASP A 414 15.30 20.96 35.29
N ASP A 415 16.47 21.10 34.65
CA ASP A 415 17.81 20.82 35.16
C ASP A 415 18.04 19.40 35.70
N LYS A 416 17.13 18.46 35.45
CA LYS A 416 17.11 17.15 36.13
C LYS A 416 16.86 15.95 35.25
N VAL A 417 16.17 16.12 34.15
CA VAL A 417 15.63 15.00 33.36
C VAL A 417 16.08 15.12 31.91
N GLU A 418 16.93 14.20 31.49
CA GLU A 418 17.30 14.09 30.10
C GLU A 418 16.09 13.63 29.26
N ILE A 419 15.97 14.09 28.02
CA ILE A 419 14.85 13.76 27.10
C ILE A 419 14.63 12.25 26.95
N HIS A 420 15.70 11.45 26.97
CA HIS A 420 15.64 9.99 26.88
C HIS A 420 15.20 9.29 28.19
N ASP A 421 15.18 10.01 29.32
CA ASP A 421 14.69 9.50 30.61
C ASP A 421 13.16 9.64 30.73
N LEU A 422 12.50 10.21 29.73
CA LEU A 422 11.06 10.27 29.59
C LEU A 422 10.61 9.33 28.45
N THR A 423 9.47 8.67 28.65
CA THR A 423 8.80 8.04 27.49
C THR A 423 8.31 9.13 26.55
N ARG A 424 8.28 8.86 25.24
CA ARG A 424 7.74 9.81 24.24
C ARG A 424 6.31 10.22 24.56
N ALA A 425 5.53 9.28 25.10
CA ALA A 425 4.16 9.55 25.52
C ALA A 425 4.12 10.57 26.68
N CYS A 426 4.96 10.41 27.70
CA CYS A 426 5.07 11.34 28.81
C CYS A 426 5.58 12.72 28.36
N LEU A 427 6.60 12.77 27.51
CA LEU A 427 7.12 14.02 26.96
C LEU A 427 6.02 14.81 26.22
N ARG A 428 5.33 14.13 25.27
CA ARG A 428 4.30 14.75 24.42
C ARG A 428 3.01 15.10 25.16
N GLU A 429 2.76 14.55 26.34
CA GLU A 429 1.68 15.00 27.23
C GLU A 429 1.95 16.40 27.81
N ASN A 430 3.22 16.79 27.95
CA ASN A 430 3.62 18.10 28.46
C ASN A 430 3.79 19.16 27.38
N ILE A 431 3.72 18.77 26.10
CA ILE A 431 3.92 19.64 24.94
C ILE A 431 2.63 19.69 24.14
N ALA A 432 2.22 20.85 23.67
CA ALA A 432 1.22 20.98 22.62
C ALA A 432 1.76 21.78 21.44
N MET A 433 1.36 21.38 20.25
CA MET A 433 1.79 21.97 19.00
C MET A 433 0.60 22.53 18.23
N VAL A 434 0.72 23.76 17.75
CA VAL A 434 -0.22 24.38 16.80
C VAL A 434 0.53 24.57 15.50
N LEU A 435 0.21 23.76 14.50
CA LEU A 435 0.85 23.76 13.18
C LEU A 435 0.22 24.80 12.25
N GLN A 436 0.97 25.20 11.24
CA GLN A 436 0.49 26.01 10.11
C GLN A 436 -0.61 25.27 9.34
N ASP A 437 -0.38 24.00 9.00
CA ASP A 437 -1.35 23.13 8.34
C ASP A 437 -2.27 22.50 9.38
N THR A 438 -3.49 22.99 9.46
CA THR A 438 -4.50 22.52 10.40
C THR A 438 -5.11 21.20 9.94
N TRP A 439 -4.99 20.15 10.75
CA TRP A 439 -5.57 18.86 10.46
C TRP A 439 -6.81 18.58 11.32
N VAL A 440 -7.88 18.12 10.67
CA VAL A 440 -9.09 17.64 11.31
C VAL A 440 -9.43 16.25 10.77
N TYR A 441 -9.77 15.31 11.64
CA TYR A 441 -10.20 13.98 11.21
C TYR A 441 -11.72 13.94 11.01
N LYS A 442 -12.18 12.93 10.26
CA LYS A 442 -13.62 12.71 10.04
C LYS A 442 -14.30 12.32 11.35
N GLY A 443 -15.02 13.27 11.93
CA GLY A 443 -15.72 13.11 13.21
C GLY A 443 -16.47 14.37 13.56
N THR A 444 -17.10 14.43 14.73
CA THR A 444 -17.78 15.64 15.19
C THR A 444 -16.76 16.73 15.57
N ILE A 445 -17.18 17.99 15.59
CA ILE A 445 -16.36 19.09 16.13
C ILE A 445 -15.96 18.77 17.57
N GLY A 446 -16.91 18.29 18.38
CA GLY A 446 -16.65 17.90 19.76
C GLY A 446 -15.57 16.83 19.91
N ASP A 447 -15.60 15.80 19.05
CA ASP A 447 -14.58 14.74 19.03
C ASP A 447 -13.21 15.30 18.61
N ASN A 448 -13.20 16.15 17.61
CA ASN A 448 -11.98 16.83 17.13
C ASN A 448 -11.36 17.72 18.23
N LEU A 449 -12.16 18.43 19.02
CA LEU A 449 -11.67 19.24 20.14
C LEU A 449 -11.10 18.40 21.26
N LYS A 450 -11.69 17.25 21.54
CA LYS A 450 -11.25 16.31 22.59
C LYS A 450 -10.10 15.40 22.13
N TYR A 451 -9.68 15.51 20.89
CA TYR A 451 -8.58 14.69 20.34
C TYR A 451 -7.26 14.92 21.10
N GLY A 452 -6.67 13.84 21.57
CA GLY A 452 -5.43 13.88 22.37
C GLY A 452 -5.65 14.05 23.88
N LEU A 453 -6.87 14.27 24.37
CA LEU A 453 -7.15 14.28 25.79
C LEU A 453 -7.11 12.85 26.35
N LYS A 454 -6.26 12.63 27.36
CA LYS A 454 -6.20 11.36 28.11
C LYS A 454 -7.01 11.39 29.42
N ARG A 455 -7.57 12.53 29.78
CA ARG A 455 -8.38 12.73 30.96
C ARG A 455 -9.83 13.08 30.61
N GLU A 456 -10.73 12.76 31.47
CA GLU A 456 -12.09 13.30 31.38
C GLU A 456 -12.08 14.78 31.75
N ILE A 457 -12.84 15.57 31.02
CA ILE A 457 -13.06 16.99 31.27
C ILE A 457 -14.52 17.24 31.59
N THR A 458 -14.79 18.21 32.47
CA THR A 458 -16.15 18.62 32.78
C THR A 458 -16.73 19.43 31.60
N GLU A 459 -18.04 19.43 31.46
CA GLU A 459 -18.72 20.22 30.43
C GLU A 459 -18.44 21.73 30.60
N GLU A 460 -18.29 22.18 31.85
CA GLU A 460 -17.94 23.56 32.15
C GLU A 460 -16.52 23.91 31.66
N GLU A 461 -15.55 23.04 31.93
CA GLU A 461 -14.17 23.21 31.44
C GLU A 461 -14.13 23.23 29.91
N PHE A 462 -14.85 22.33 29.25
CA PHE A 462 -14.97 22.28 27.81
C PHE A 462 -15.56 23.60 27.25
N ARG A 463 -16.70 24.04 27.78
CA ARG A 463 -17.35 25.29 27.34
C ARG A 463 -16.51 26.53 27.59
N ASN A 464 -15.79 26.57 28.70
CA ASN A 464 -14.87 27.67 29.00
C ASN A 464 -13.74 27.73 28.00
N ALA A 465 -13.09 26.60 27.67
CA ALA A 465 -12.05 26.54 26.66
C ALA A 465 -12.55 27.00 25.29
N CYS A 466 -13.73 26.54 24.87
CA CYS A 466 -14.33 26.95 23.59
C CYS A 466 -14.65 28.44 23.52
N ARG A 467 -15.05 29.06 24.64
CA ARG A 467 -15.27 30.51 24.73
C ARG A 467 -13.96 31.31 24.67
N GLU A 468 -12.97 30.91 25.46
CA GLU A 468 -11.67 31.55 25.52
C GLU A 468 -10.93 31.53 24.17
N THR A 469 -11.18 30.51 23.35
CA THR A 469 -10.58 30.31 22.05
C THR A 469 -11.50 30.70 20.88
N PHE A 470 -12.61 31.38 21.15
CA PHE A 470 -13.62 31.85 20.17
C PHE A 470 -14.29 30.75 19.31
N VAL A 471 -14.08 29.48 19.61
CA VAL A 471 -14.69 28.34 18.91
C VAL A 471 -16.23 28.37 19.05
N ASP A 472 -16.74 28.76 20.22
CA ASP A 472 -18.18 28.82 20.49
C ASP A 472 -18.91 29.81 19.56
N GLN A 473 -18.23 30.85 19.07
CA GLN A 473 -18.82 31.88 18.18
C GLN A 473 -19.27 31.29 16.85
N PHE A 474 -18.42 30.51 16.17
CA PHE A 474 -18.78 29.95 14.88
C PHE A 474 -19.58 28.62 15.04
N VAL A 475 -19.29 27.83 16.07
CA VAL A 475 -20.02 26.57 16.31
C VAL A 475 -21.49 26.83 16.60
N SER A 476 -21.80 27.92 17.30
CA SER A 476 -23.22 28.31 17.56
C SER A 476 -24.01 28.68 16.30
N THR A 477 -23.35 28.97 15.19
CA THR A 477 -24.00 29.24 13.89
C THR A 477 -24.30 27.99 13.09
N LEU A 478 -23.73 26.84 13.46
CA LEU A 478 -23.92 25.56 12.78
C LEU A 478 -25.20 24.87 13.28
N PRO A 479 -25.98 24.22 12.38
CA PRO A 479 -27.25 23.58 12.75
C PRO A 479 -27.13 22.56 13.88
N ASP A 480 -26.08 21.72 13.85
CA ASP A 480 -25.85 20.67 14.81
C ASP A 480 -24.81 21.04 15.90
N GLY A 481 -24.36 22.29 15.92
CA GLY A 481 -23.39 22.80 16.89
C GLY A 481 -22.14 21.92 16.96
N TYR A 482 -21.75 21.50 18.17
CA TYR A 482 -20.59 20.64 18.40
C TYR A 482 -20.74 19.21 17.84
N GLN A 483 -21.95 18.77 17.46
CA GLN A 483 -22.21 17.48 16.82
C GLN A 483 -22.05 17.54 15.29
N THR A 484 -21.78 18.72 14.72
CA THR A 484 -21.52 18.86 13.30
C THR A 484 -20.32 18.02 12.89
N VAL A 485 -20.52 17.14 11.90
CA VAL A 485 -19.47 16.25 11.38
C VAL A 485 -18.59 17.01 10.37
N ILE A 486 -17.30 16.99 10.58
CA ILE A 486 -16.30 17.63 9.72
C ILE A 486 -15.27 16.62 9.21
N SER A 487 -14.62 16.94 8.10
CA SER A 487 -13.45 16.20 7.57
C SER A 487 -12.56 17.17 6.77
N ASN A 488 -11.32 16.78 6.47
CA ASN A 488 -10.43 17.62 5.63
C ASN A 488 -10.99 17.86 4.23
N GLU A 489 -11.70 16.89 3.65
CA GLU A 489 -12.20 16.94 2.26
C GLU A 489 -13.54 17.65 2.13
N MET A 490 -14.39 17.58 3.17
CA MET A 490 -15.79 18.03 3.14
C MET A 490 -16.11 19.05 4.24
N SER A 491 -15.12 19.79 4.75
CA SER A 491 -15.43 20.75 5.82
C SER A 491 -15.95 22.06 5.24
N SER A 492 -17.12 22.48 5.73
CA SER A 492 -17.67 23.83 5.55
C SER A 492 -16.90 24.90 6.33
N LEU A 493 -15.86 24.49 7.10
CA LEU A 493 -15.07 25.39 7.93
C LEU A 493 -13.98 26.09 7.12
N SER A 494 -13.84 27.38 7.34
CA SER A 494 -12.73 28.19 6.82
C SER A 494 -11.37 27.78 7.42
N ALA A 495 -10.27 28.19 6.81
CA ALA A 495 -8.92 27.94 7.33
C ALA A 495 -8.76 28.51 8.76
N GLY A 496 -9.29 29.70 9.03
CA GLY A 496 -9.23 30.33 10.36
C GLY A 496 -10.03 29.56 11.42
N GLU A 497 -11.24 29.07 11.08
CA GLU A 497 -12.05 28.26 12.00
C GLU A 497 -11.35 26.93 12.34
N LYS A 498 -10.72 26.28 11.37
CA LYS A 498 -9.89 25.09 11.62
C LYS A 498 -8.71 25.40 12.55
N GLN A 499 -8.09 26.57 12.38
CA GLN A 499 -6.99 27.00 13.23
C GLN A 499 -7.46 27.24 14.67
N LEU A 500 -8.62 27.91 14.87
CA LEU A 500 -9.21 28.07 16.20
C LEU A 500 -9.54 26.71 16.87
N LEU A 501 -10.01 25.72 16.11
CA LEU A 501 -10.19 24.35 16.62
C LEU A 501 -8.87 23.75 17.12
N THR A 502 -7.78 23.95 16.38
CA THR A 502 -6.46 23.40 16.76
C THR A 502 -5.91 24.10 18.00
N ILE A 503 -6.10 25.43 18.12
CA ILE A 503 -5.75 26.20 19.30
C ILE A 503 -6.56 25.74 20.52
N CYS A 504 -7.87 25.52 20.37
CA CYS A 504 -8.73 25.01 21.44
C CYS A 504 -8.32 23.60 21.90
N ARG A 505 -7.91 22.74 20.97
CA ARG A 505 -7.32 21.44 21.25
C ARG A 505 -6.10 21.55 22.16
N ALA A 506 -5.16 22.44 21.82
CA ALA A 506 -3.98 22.72 22.63
C ALA A 506 -4.35 23.32 23.99
N PHE A 507 -5.37 24.20 24.03
CA PHE A 507 -5.85 24.83 25.28
C PHE A 507 -6.41 23.80 26.26
N LEU A 508 -7.16 22.82 25.76
CA LEU A 508 -7.76 21.74 26.58
C LEU A 508 -6.72 20.77 27.16
N VAL A 509 -5.62 20.53 26.46
CA VAL A 509 -4.51 19.67 26.94
C VAL A 509 -3.80 20.29 28.14
N LYS A 510 -3.77 21.62 28.28
CA LYS A 510 -3.03 22.37 29.33
C LYS A 510 -1.54 22.00 29.42
N PRO A 511 -0.81 22.12 28.31
CA PRO A 511 0.60 21.81 28.28
C PRO A 511 1.43 22.82 29.06
N ASN A 512 2.64 22.45 29.46
CA ASN A 512 3.60 23.37 30.07
C ASN A 512 4.54 23.99 29.02
N ILE A 513 4.70 23.31 27.89
CA ILE A 513 5.51 23.74 26.74
C ILE A 513 4.61 23.86 25.51
N LEU A 514 4.71 24.98 24.82
CA LEU A 514 3.96 25.25 23.59
C LEU A 514 4.90 25.39 22.40
N ILE A 515 4.49 24.83 21.29
CA ILE A 515 5.15 25.00 20.00
C ILE A 515 4.12 25.58 19.04
N LEU A 516 4.43 26.76 18.49
CA LEU A 516 3.54 27.49 17.61
C LEU A 516 4.25 27.73 16.27
N ASP A 517 3.66 27.24 15.19
CA ASP A 517 4.09 27.58 13.82
C ASP A 517 3.11 28.59 13.23
N GLU A 518 3.56 29.84 13.16
CA GLU A 518 2.70 31.00 12.91
C GLU A 518 2.63 31.33 11.40
N ALA A 519 1.67 30.74 10.69
CA ALA A 519 1.34 31.19 9.35
C ALA A 519 -0.17 31.32 9.15
N THR A 520 -0.62 32.58 9.01
CA THR A 520 -2.04 32.93 8.80
C THR A 520 -2.27 33.57 7.44
N SER A 521 -1.51 33.22 6.42
CA SER A 521 -1.49 33.84 5.10
C SER A 521 -2.82 33.82 4.30
N SER A 522 -3.87 33.18 4.84
CA SER A 522 -5.12 32.94 4.11
C SER A 522 -6.38 33.20 4.96
N VAL A 523 -6.27 34.04 6.01
CA VAL A 523 -7.37 34.26 6.96
C VAL A 523 -7.81 35.73 6.88
N ASP A 524 -9.12 35.98 7.02
CA ASP A 524 -9.66 37.37 7.08
C ASP A 524 -9.22 38.09 8.36
N THR A 525 -9.13 39.41 8.31
CA THR A 525 -8.60 40.26 9.40
C THR A 525 -9.34 40.08 10.74
N ARG A 526 -10.65 39.79 10.72
CA ARG A 526 -11.42 39.60 11.95
C ARG A 526 -11.07 38.26 12.62
N THR A 527 -11.01 37.21 11.85
CA THR A 527 -10.64 35.88 12.35
C THR A 527 -9.17 35.86 12.77
N GLU A 528 -8.31 36.59 12.08
CA GLU A 528 -6.90 36.78 12.44
C GLU A 528 -6.77 37.38 13.85
N ALA A 529 -7.51 38.46 14.15
CA ALA A 529 -7.51 39.06 15.48
C ALA A 529 -8.00 38.09 16.58
N MET A 530 -8.97 37.24 16.27
CA MET A 530 -9.44 36.19 17.20
C MET A 530 -8.38 35.11 17.43
N ILE A 531 -7.66 34.71 16.39
CA ILE A 531 -6.56 33.76 16.48
C ILE A 531 -5.45 34.32 17.37
N ASP A 532 -5.03 35.56 17.14
CA ASP A 532 -4.00 36.23 17.94
C ASP A 532 -4.38 36.30 19.42
N GLN A 533 -5.61 36.68 19.74
CA GLN A 533 -6.10 36.72 21.11
C GLN A 533 -6.17 35.31 21.75
N ALA A 534 -6.58 34.29 20.99
CA ALA A 534 -6.61 32.92 21.47
C ALA A 534 -5.19 32.39 21.74
N LEU A 535 -4.23 32.72 20.87
CA LEU A 535 -2.81 32.35 21.05
C LEU A 535 -2.19 33.07 22.25
N ASP A 536 -2.49 34.37 22.48
CA ASP A 536 -2.01 35.13 23.63
C ASP A 536 -2.47 34.45 24.94
N LYS A 537 -3.76 34.12 25.05
CA LYS A 537 -4.30 33.39 26.20
C LYS A 537 -3.69 31.99 26.34
N LEU A 538 -3.45 31.29 25.23
CA LEU A 538 -2.83 29.98 25.26
C LEU A 538 -1.38 30.05 25.79
N ARG A 539 -0.65 31.13 25.55
CA ARG A 539 0.75 31.32 25.97
C ARG A 539 0.90 31.70 27.45
N GLU A 540 -0.13 32.26 28.09
CA GLU A 540 -0.03 32.75 29.47
C GLU A 540 0.52 31.69 30.42
N GLY A 541 1.66 31.99 31.08
CA GLY A 541 2.31 31.12 32.07
C GLY A 541 2.97 29.85 31.52
N ARG A 542 3.20 29.77 30.20
CA ARG A 542 3.78 28.58 29.53
C ARG A 542 5.05 28.94 28.78
N THR A 543 6.00 28.04 28.77
CA THR A 543 7.20 28.17 27.92
C THR A 543 6.77 27.95 26.46
N SER A 544 7.06 28.92 25.59
CA SER A 544 6.55 28.92 24.22
C SER A 544 7.66 29.09 23.20
N PHE A 545 7.74 28.17 22.24
CA PHE A 545 8.58 28.30 21.04
C PHE A 545 7.70 28.69 19.87
N VAL A 546 8.00 29.83 19.24
CA VAL A 546 7.22 30.36 18.14
C VAL A 546 8.09 30.50 16.90
N ILE A 547 7.77 29.78 15.83
CA ILE A 547 8.35 30.03 14.50
C ILE A 547 7.68 31.28 13.98
N ALA A 548 8.34 32.41 14.17
CA ALA A 548 7.72 33.71 13.99
C ALA A 548 7.87 34.20 12.53
N HIS A 549 6.73 34.53 11.92
CA HIS A 549 6.63 35.17 10.62
C HIS A 549 6.00 36.57 10.74
N ARG A 550 5.56 36.99 11.94
CA ARG A 550 4.94 38.28 12.20
C ARG A 550 5.81 39.12 13.10
N LEU A 551 5.85 40.42 12.76
CA LEU A 551 6.60 41.42 13.51
C LEU A 551 6.13 41.54 14.97
N SER A 552 4.82 41.53 15.22
CA SER A 552 4.23 41.63 16.56
C SER A 552 4.73 40.51 17.47
N THR A 553 4.76 39.27 16.98
CA THR A 553 5.24 38.11 17.72
C THR A 553 6.72 38.21 18.06
N ILE A 554 7.54 38.63 17.08
CA ILE A 554 8.99 38.81 17.28
C ILE A 554 9.28 39.89 18.33
N ARG A 555 8.59 41.01 18.28
CA ARG A 555 8.79 42.15 19.21
C ARG A 555 8.42 41.80 20.66
N ASN A 556 7.42 40.97 20.83
CA ASN A 556 6.90 40.59 22.15
C ASN A 556 7.62 39.37 22.76
N ALA A 557 8.56 38.77 22.05
CA ALA A 557 9.34 37.65 22.55
C ALA A 557 10.35 38.05 23.61
N ASP A 558 10.50 37.24 24.66
CA ASP A 558 11.51 37.42 25.69
C ASP A 558 12.91 37.13 25.13
N VAL A 559 13.00 36.12 24.25
CA VAL A 559 14.23 35.73 23.57
C VAL A 559 13.95 35.52 22.09
N ILE A 560 14.78 36.12 21.25
CA ILE A 560 14.77 35.85 19.81
C ILE A 560 16.00 35.02 19.46
N LEU A 561 15.79 33.93 18.77
CA LEU A 561 16.84 33.09 18.19
C LEU A 561 16.93 33.36 16.70
N VAL A 562 18.03 33.91 16.24
CA VAL A 562 18.30 34.07 14.82
C VAL A 562 19.07 32.87 14.31
N MET A 563 18.44 32.11 13.40
CA MET A 563 19.04 30.90 12.85
C MET A 563 19.46 31.11 11.40
N GLU A 564 20.70 30.78 11.09
CA GLU A 564 21.24 30.71 9.75
C GLU A 564 22.04 29.41 9.56
N ASN A 565 21.74 28.69 8.49
CA ASN A 565 22.42 27.44 8.14
C ASN A 565 22.54 26.44 9.31
N GLY A 566 21.53 26.39 10.18
CA GLY A 566 21.47 25.50 11.33
C GLY A 566 22.21 25.97 12.58
N HIS A 567 22.80 27.15 12.57
CA HIS A 567 23.45 27.75 13.73
C HIS A 567 22.59 28.86 14.32
N ILE A 568 22.63 29.03 15.63
CA ILE A 568 22.14 30.23 16.29
C ILE A 568 23.25 31.28 16.11
N VAL A 569 23.02 32.23 15.23
CA VAL A 569 24.00 33.31 14.94
C VAL A 569 23.85 34.48 15.92
N GLU A 570 22.62 34.73 16.38
CA GLU A 570 22.32 35.78 17.36
C GLU A 570 21.23 35.31 18.33
N GLN A 571 21.34 35.73 19.57
CA GLN A 571 20.35 35.48 20.61
C GLN A 571 20.23 36.71 21.53
N GLY A 572 18.99 37.09 21.82
CA GLY A 572 18.73 38.23 22.73
C GLY A 572 17.33 38.78 22.58
N SER A 573 17.04 39.86 23.26
CA SER A 573 15.77 40.59 23.11
C SER A 573 15.74 41.42 21.82
N HIS A 574 14.55 41.80 21.38
CA HIS A 574 14.36 42.68 20.21
C HIS A 574 15.23 43.94 20.24
N LYS A 575 15.31 44.62 21.38
CA LYS A 575 16.10 45.83 21.55
C LYS A 575 17.60 45.61 21.47
N GLU A 576 18.08 44.54 22.10
CA GLU A 576 19.50 44.16 22.11
C GLU A 576 19.98 43.82 20.69
N LEU A 577 19.21 42.97 19.97
CA LEU A 577 19.59 42.55 18.64
C LEU A 577 19.52 43.68 17.59
N LEU A 578 18.58 44.60 17.70
CA LEU A 578 18.58 45.78 16.85
C LEU A 578 19.80 46.67 17.12
N ALA A 579 20.20 46.86 18.39
CA ALA A 579 21.37 47.64 18.76
C ALA A 579 22.69 47.03 18.26
N GLN A 580 22.76 45.70 18.11
CA GLN A 580 23.92 45.01 17.56
C GLN A 580 24.10 45.20 16.05
N ASN A 581 23.04 45.64 15.33
CA ASN A 581 23.01 45.85 13.89
C ASN A 581 23.55 44.68 13.05
N GLY A 582 23.23 43.45 13.49
CA GLY A 582 23.68 42.20 12.90
C GLY A 582 22.65 41.55 11.96
N ALA A 583 22.62 40.22 11.94
CA ALA A 583 21.75 39.41 11.09
C ALA A 583 20.25 39.72 11.34
N TYR A 584 19.87 39.87 12.62
CA TYR A 584 18.51 40.24 13.02
C TYR A 584 18.08 41.60 12.45
N ALA A 585 18.93 42.63 12.59
CA ALA A 585 18.64 43.95 12.08
C ALA A 585 18.46 43.95 10.55
N GLY A 586 19.30 43.17 9.85
CA GLY A 586 19.18 42.98 8.40
C GLY A 586 17.86 42.30 7.99
N LEU A 587 17.45 41.22 8.70
CA LEU A 587 16.18 40.56 8.49
C LEU A 587 14.98 41.49 8.79
N TYR A 588 15.06 42.24 9.87
CA TYR A 588 14.03 43.19 10.27
C TYR A 588 13.81 44.27 9.23
N GLN A 589 14.90 44.91 8.75
CA GLN A 589 14.83 45.93 7.71
C GLN A 589 14.28 45.36 6.38
N ALA A 590 14.73 44.19 5.97
CA ALA A 590 14.31 43.57 4.72
C ALA A 590 12.84 43.15 4.69
N GLN A 591 12.28 42.73 5.82
CA GLN A 591 10.92 42.19 5.87
C GLN A 591 9.85 43.18 6.35
N PHE A 592 10.22 44.18 7.16
CA PHE A 592 9.26 44.97 7.91
C PHE A 592 9.42 46.48 7.79
N GLU A 593 10.51 47.00 7.22
CA GLU A 593 10.72 48.44 6.97
C GLU A 593 10.67 48.84 5.47
N SER A 594 10.29 47.86 4.59
CA SER A 594 10.15 48.15 3.15
C SER A 594 8.76 48.68 2.78
#